data_365c71e5fa414b58384f5355d7a6b11b
#
_entry.id   365c71e5fa414b58384f5355d7a6b11b
#
_cell.length_a   1.000
_cell.length_b   1.000
_cell.length_c   1.000
_cell.angle_alpha   90.00
_cell.angle_beta   90.00
_cell.angle_gamma   90.00
#
_symmetry.space_group_name_H-M   'P 1'
#
loop_
_entity.id
_entity.type
_entity.pdbx_description
1 polymer ?
#
loop_
_entity_poly.entity_id
_entity_poly.type
_entity_poly.pdbx_seq_one_letter_code
_entity_poly.pdbx_strand_id
1 'polypeptide(L)'
;IKAQVQTGAKAQRVYVLSVQQEFDQACGRETHILAPESADGMPRLNEKAMRVYDNMIAEADKQGLRLILPFIDHWWWWGGREQLAAFYHEKPEDFYRTDSKTFKAYLDVIRQVITRTNSVTGRPYFDEKAIMAWETGNELEDTNAAFLQQTAAWIKKWAPHQLVIDGTYKKINAFALNDPNVDIVSNHYYTNADNNHPDQVKKDLTA
;
A
#
# COMPACT_ATOMS: atom_id res chain seq x y z
N ILE A 1 -11.39 -7.01 -13.36
CA ILE A 1 -10.53 -8.20 -13.53
C ILE A 1 -10.72 -8.78 -14.95
N LYS A 2 -11.90 -9.27 -15.33
CA LYS A 2 -12.14 -9.91 -16.65
C LYS A 2 -11.70 -9.03 -17.82
N ALA A 3 -12.07 -7.74 -17.82
CA ALA A 3 -11.68 -6.80 -18.87
C ALA A 3 -10.15 -6.66 -18.97
N GLN A 4 -9.45 -6.62 -17.85
CA GLN A 4 -7.97 -6.56 -17.83
C GLN A 4 -7.34 -7.82 -18.44
N VAL A 5 -7.86 -9.00 -18.09
CA VAL A 5 -7.35 -10.26 -18.67
C VAL A 5 -7.59 -10.31 -20.18
N GLN A 6 -8.73 -9.82 -20.66
CA GLN A 6 -9.05 -9.73 -22.11
C GLN A 6 -8.07 -8.84 -22.89
N THR A 7 -7.45 -7.83 -22.26
CA THR A 7 -6.39 -7.01 -22.87
C THR A 7 -5.02 -7.72 -22.91
N GLY A 8 -4.93 -8.93 -22.37
CA GLY A 8 -3.66 -9.68 -22.26
C GLY A 8 -2.84 -9.37 -21.01
N ALA A 9 -3.36 -8.53 -20.10
CA ALA A 9 -2.68 -8.19 -18.86
C ALA A 9 -2.46 -9.44 -17.99
N LYS A 10 -1.27 -9.55 -17.41
CA LYS A 10 -0.88 -10.62 -16.47
C LYS A 10 -0.78 -10.14 -15.03
N ALA A 11 -0.60 -8.83 -14.84
CA ALA A 11 -0.59 -8.19 -13.54
C ALA A 11 -1.40 -6.90 -13.57
N GLN A 12 -1.93 -6.51 -12.41
CA GLN A 12 -2.72 -5.30 -12.21
C GLN A 12 -2.32 -4.67 -10.88
N ARG A 13 -1.85 -3.43 -10.92
CA ARG A 13 -1.77 -2.61 -9.72
C ARG A 13 -3.16 -2.03 -9.43
N VAL A 14 -3.65 -2.21 -8.22
CA VAL A 14 -4.88 -1.57 -7.75
C VAL A 14 -4.57 -0.28 -7.01
N TYR A 15 -5.60 0.51 -6.70
CA TYR A 15 -5.39 1.70 -5.88
C TYR A 15 -5.33 1.33 -4.39
N VAL A 16 -4.80 2.23 -3.58
CA VAL A 16 -4.55 2.05 -2.13
C VAL A 16 -5.82 1.82 -1.30
N LEU A 17 -5.63 1.32 -0.10
CA LEU A 17 -6.66 1.35 0.94
C LEU A 17 -6.91 2.80 1.38
N SER A 18 -8.18 3.20 1.47
CA SER A 18 -8.55 4.52 1.97
C SER A 18 -8.56 4.57 3.49
N VAL A 19 -8.12 5.69 4.06
CA VAL A 19 -8.22 5.98 5.48
C VAL A 19 -9.44 6.87 5.73
N GLN A 20 -10.18 6.60 6.77
CA GLN A 20 -11.39 7.33 7.16
C GLN A 20 -11.13 8.84 7.30
N GLN A 21 -12.05 9.63 6.76
CA GLN A 21 -12.05 11.07 6.84
C GLN A 21 -13.48 11.61 7.01
N GLU A 22 -13.62 12.84 7.46
CA GLU A 22 -14.91 13.41 7.86
C GLU A 22 -15.97 13.40 6.77
N PHE A 23 -15.61 13.62 5.51
CA PHE A 23 -16.57 13.67 4.42
C PHE A 23 -16.99 12.31 3.84
N ASP A 24 -16.39 11.19 4.28
CA ASP A 24 -16.74 9.86 3.77
C ASP A 24 -18.23 9.55 3.93
N GLN A 25 -18.80 9.91 5.07
CA GLN A 25 -20.24 9.72 5.32
C GLN A 25 -21.11 10.55 4.37
N ALA A 26 -20.70 11.78 4.07
CA ALA A 26 -21.45 12.67 3.19
C ALA A 26 -21.49 12.18 1.74
N CYS A 27 -20.44 11.51 1.25
CA CYS A 27 -20.39 10.96 -0.10
C CYS A 27 -20.78 9.47 -0.18
N GLY A 28 -21.13 8.84 0.95
CA GLY A 28 -21.55 7.44 1.01
C GLY A 28 -20.45 6.44 0.69
N ARG A 29 -19.17 6.82 0.84
CA ARG A 29 -18.02 5.96 0.55
C ARG A 29 -17.75 4.99 1.70
N GLU A 30 -17.56 3.72 1.36
CA GLU A 30 -17.04 2.72 2.30
C GLU A 30 -15.53 2.82 2.38
N THR A 31 -15.03 3.27 3.52
CA THR A 31 -13.59 3.43 3.80
C THR A 31 -13.01 2.13 4.31
N HIS A 32 -11.77 1.81 3.94
CA HIS A 32 -11.11 0.55 4.30
C HIS A 32 -10.53 0.55 5.73
N ILE A 33 -9.91 1.66 6.13
CA ILE A 33 -9.21 1.83 7.41
C ILE A 33 -10.00 2.82 8.26
N LEU A 34 -10.60 2.33 9.34
CA LEU A 34 -11.41 3.10 10.28
C LEU A 34 -10.54 3.60 11.44
N ALA A 35 -10.96 4.72 12.02
CA ALA A 35 -10.34 5.26 13.22
C ALA A 35 -10.32 4.24 14.37
N PRO A 36 -9.34 4.32 15.29
CA PRO A 36 -9.34 3.54 16.50
C PRO A 36 -10.53 3.87 17.40
N GLU A 37 -10.98 2.91 18.20
CA GLU A 37 -12.09 3.10 19.16
C GLU A 37 -11.69 3.91 20.40
N SER A 38 -10.39 4.02 20.65
CA SER A 38 -9.82 4.79 21.76
C SER A 38 -8.57 5.51 21.32
N ALA A 39 -8.18 6.56 22.05
CA ALA A 39 -7.00 7.40 21.73
C ALA A 39 -5.67 6.62 21.66
N ASP A 40 -5.56 5.50 22.36
CA ASP A 40 -4.37 4.63 22.35
C ASP A 40 -4.61 3.34 21.54
N GLY A 41 -5.76 3.18 20.91
CA GLY A 41 -6.11 2.03 20.09
C GLY A 41 -5.42 2.05 18.73
N MET A 42 -5.52 0.92 18.03
CA MET A 42 -5.06 0.79 16.65
C MET A 42 -6.22 0.96 15.67
N PRO A 43 -5.98 1.41 14.43
CA PRO A 43 -6.99 1.47 13.39
C PRO A 43 -7.58 0.08 13.14
N ARG A 44 -8.78 0.06 12.56
CA ARG A 44 -9.48 -1.19 12.29
C ARG A 44 -9.80 -1.30 10.80
N LEU A 45 -9.82 -2.50 10.27
CA LEU A 45 -10.33 -2.73 8.93
C LEU A 45 -11.86 -2.71 8.91
N ASN A 46 -12.43 -2.04 7.93
CA ASN A 46 -13.87 -2.08 7.66
C ASN A 46 -14.22 -3.36 6.89
N GLU A 47 -14.86 -4.30 7.55
CA GLU A 47 -15.22 -5.60 6.97
C GLU A 47 -16.07 -5.47 5.68
N LYS A 48 -16.93 -4.47 5.60
CA LYS A 48 -17.78 -4.25 4.42
C LYS A 48 -16.94 -3.84 3.20
N ALA A 49 -15.99 -2.93 3.39
CA ALA A 49 -15.05 -2.52 2.35
C ALA A 49 -14.08 -3.67 1.98
N MET A 50 -13.56 -4.37 2.98
CA MET A 50 -12.61 -5.46 2.75
C MET A 50 -13.22 -6.66 2.04
N ARG A 51 -14.52 -6.91 2.11
CA ARG A 51 -15.19 -7.93 1.29
C ARG A 51 -15.09 -7.66 -0.22
N VAL A 52 -15.00 -6.39 -0.62
CA VAL A 52 -14.74 -6.04 -2.03
C VAL A 52 -13.34 -6.49 -2.44
N TYR A 53 -12.35 -6.29 -1.57
CA TYR A 53 -10.99 -6.81 -1.75
C TYR A 53 -10.96 -8.34 -1.80
N ASP A 54 -11.66 -9.02 -0.89
CA ASP A 54 -11.77 -10.49 -0.88
C ASP A 54 -12.25 -11.03 -2.23
N ASN A 55 -13.33 -10.43 -2.75
CA ASN A 55 -13.90 -10.83 -4.05
C ASN A 55 -12.94 -10.51 -5.22
N MET A 56 -12.27 -9.37 -5.19
CA MET A 56 -11.29 -8.98 -6.21
C MET A 56 -10.13 -9.98 -6.27
N ILE A 57 -9.58 -10.35 -5.11
CA ILE A 57 -8.48 -11.32 -5.01
C ILE A 57 -8.92 -12.70 -5.51
N ALA A 58 -10.07 -13.19 -5.06
CA ALA A 58 -10.62 -14.47 -5.49
C ALA A 58 -10.87 -14.52 -7.01
N GLU A 59 -11.42 -13.44 -7.60
CA GLU A 59 -11.65 -13.38 -9.05
C GLU A 59 -10.32 -13.25 -9.81
N ALA A 60 -9.33 -12.54 -9.28
CA ALA A 60 -8.01 -12.46 -9.88
C ALA A 60 -7.30 -13.81 -9.93
N ASP A 61 -7.36 -14.60 -8.85
CA ASP A 61 -6.82 -15.95 -8.80
C ASP A 61 -7.48 -16.86 -9.85
N LYS A 62 -8.80 -16.82 -9.91
CA LYS A 62 -9.59 -17.57 -10.90
C LYS A 62 -9.25 -17.24 -12.34
N GLN A 63 -8.91 -15.99 -12.64
CA GLN A 63 -8.58 -15.52 -13.98
C GLN A 63 -7.08 -15.58 -14.29
N GLY A 64 -6.24 -16.01 -13.34
CA GLY A 64 -4.78 -16.06 -13.50
C GLY A 64 -4.10 -14.67 -13.52
N LEU A 65 -4.78 -13.63 -13.02
CA LEU A 65 -4.24 -12.28 -12.91
C LEU A 65 -3.49 -12.12 -11.58
N ARG A 66 -2.35 -11.43 -11.61
CA ARG A 66 -1.57 -11.10 -10.41
C ARG A 66 -1.86 -9.66 -9.98
N LEU A 67 -1.93 -9.45 -8.66
CA LEU A 67 -2.24 -8.15 -8.07
C LEU A 67 -1.03 -7.56 -7.36
N ILE A 68 -0.86 -6.25 -7.52
CA ILE A 68 0.02 -5.41 -6.72
C ILE A 68 -0.89 -4.57 -5.83
N LEU A 69 -0.71 -4.68 -4.52
CA LEU A 69 -1.58 -4.07 -3.51
C LEU A 69 -0.81 -3.04 -2.68
N PRO A 70 -0.94 -1.73 -2.97
CA PRO A 70 -0.38 -0.67 -2.12
C PRO A 70 -1.24 -0.45 -0.88
N PHE A 71 -0.58 -0.18 0.28
CA PHE A 71 -1.27 -0.05 1.55
C PHE A 71 -1.93 1.30 1.77
N ILE A 72 -1.23 2.41 1.55
CA ILE A 72 -1.67 3.75 1.94
C ILE A 72 -1.29 4.79 0.89
N ASP A 73 -2.02 5.91 0.85
CA ASP A 73 -1.70 7.05 -0.01
C ASP A 73 -0.81 8.08 0.71
N HIS A 74 0.11 8.69 -0.04
CA HIS A 74 0.73 9.94 0.38
C HIS A 74 -0.29 11.08 0.46
N TRP A 75 -1.26 11.08 -0.47
CA TRP A 75 -2.19 12.16 -0.72
C TRP A 75 -3.45 12.05 0.14
N TRP A 76 -4.01 13.20 0.49
CA TRP A 76 -5.17 13.31 1.37
C TRP A 76 -6.52 12.94 0.71
N TRP A 77 -6.63 13.13 -0.59
CA TRP A 77 -7.92 13.09 -1.30
C TRP A 77 -8.64 11.73 -1.25
N TRP A 78 -7.93 10.64 -1.13
CA TRP A 78 -8.49 9.29 -0.94
C TRP A 78 -8.56 8.88 0.54
N GLY A 79 -7.98 9.67 1.42
CA GLY A 79 -7.64 9.30 2.79
C GLY A 79 -6.33 8.53 2.83
N GLY A 80 -5.28 9.16 3.34
CA GLY A 80 -3.93 8.63 3.33
C GLY A 80 -3.18 8.86 4.65
N ARG A 81 -1.86 9.07 4.54
CA ARG A 81 -0.99 9.26 5.70
C ARG A 81 -1.42 10.41 6.61
N GLU A 82 -1.96 11.49 6.03
CA GLU A 82 -2.44 12.66 6.78
C GLU A 82 -3.61 12.29 7.70
N GLN A 83 -4.58 11.55 7.18
CA GLN A 83 -5.75 11.11 7.96
C GLN A 83 -5.35 10.07 9.01
N LEU A 84 -4.38 9.21 8.71
CA LEU A 84 -3.85 8.27 9.69
C LEU A 84 -3.15 9.00 10.84
N ALA A 85 -2.35 10.04 10.54
CA ALA A 85 -1.68 10.88 11.54
C ALA A 85 -2.70 11.64 12.40
N ALA A 86 -3.77 12.14 11.78
CA ALA A 86 -4.82 12.88 12.47
C ALA A 86 -5.53 12.03 13.54
N PHE A 87 -5.62 10.70 13.39
CA PHE A 87 -6.17 9.82 14.43
C PHE A 87 -5.43 9.92 15.76
N TYR A 88 -4.15 10.29 15.73
CA TYR A 88 -3.26 10.38 16.89
C TYR A 88 -2.86 11.82 17.24
N HIS A 89 -3.48 12.82 16.60
CA HIS A 89 -3.11 14.23 16.74
C HIS A 89 -1.63 14.51 16.40
N GLU A 90 -1.07 13.67 15.52
CA GLU A 90 0.29 13.83 14.97
C GLU A 90 0.24 14.57 13.62
N LYS A 91 1.40 15.09 13.18
CA LYS A 91 1.52 15.75 11.89
C LYS A 91 1.67 14.73 10.76
N PRO A 92 1.32 15.05 9.50
CA PRO A 92 1.51 14.15 8.37
C PRO A 92 2.95 13.63 8.20
N GLU A 93 3.95 14.45 8.55
CA GLU A 93 5.37 14.09 8.49
C GLU A 93 5.77 13.02 9.50
N ASP A 94 5.05 12.93 10.63
CA ASP A 94 5.28 11.93 11.67
C ASP A 94 5.00 10.50 11.16
N PHE A 95 4.26 10.35 10.07
CA PHE A 95 4.08 9.06 9.40
C PHE A 95 5.42 8.39 9.04
N TYR A 96 6.43 9.16 8.67
CA TYR A 96 7.76 8.66 8.30
C TYR A 96 8.73 8.50 9.48
N ARG A 97 8.30 8.86 10.68
CA ARG A 97 9.10 8.70 11.90
C ARG A 97 8.82 7.36 12.55
N THR A 98 9.81 6.51 12.64
CA THR A 98 9.67 5.12 13.14
C THR A 98 9.33 5.01 14.64
N ASP A 99 9.45 6.09 15.40
CA ASP A 99 9.06 6.18 16.81
C ASP A 99 7.62 6.70 17.04
N SER A 100 6.96 7.26 16.00
CA SER A 100 5.63 7.86 16.08
C SER A 100 4.51 6.83 16.34
N LYS A 101 3.38 7.29 16.85
CA LYS A 101 2.16 6.47 16.96
C LYS A 101 1.60 6.13 15.57
N THR A 102 1.64 7.10 14.65
CA THR A 102 1.19 6.93 13.26
C THR A 102 1.93 5.81 12.55
N PHE A 103 3.27 5.76 12.66
CA PHE A 103 4.05 4.68 12.05
C PHE A 103 3.71 3.30 12.65
N LYS A 104 3.57 3.22 13.97
CA LYS A 104 3.16 1.97 14.64
C LYS A 104 1.77 1.52 14.21
N ALA A 105 0.83 2.45 14.05
CA ALA A 105 -0.49 2.19 13.53
C ALA A 105 -0.46 1.71 12.07
N TYR A 106 0.39 2.31 11.24
CA TYR A 106 0.61 1.87 9.87
C TYR A 106 1.15 0.44 9.79
N LEU A 107 2.13 0.07 10.62
CA LEU A 107 2.63 -1.29 10.71
C LEU A 107 1.55 -2.27 11.17
N ASP A 108 0.67 -1.86 12.07
CA ASP A 108 -0.46 -2.69 12.51
C ASP A 108 -1.50 -2.87 11.41
N VAL A 109 -1.81 -1.84 10.63
CA VAL A 109 -2.66 -1.95 9.43
C VAL A 109 -2.07 -2.94 8.43
N ILE A 110 -0.77 -2.86 8.13
CA ILE A 110 -0.08 -3.82 7.27
C ILE A 110 -0.29 -5.26 7.79
N ARG A 111 -0.06 -5.49 9.07
CA ARG A 111 -0.27 -6.80 9.69
C ARG A 111 -1.71 -7.27 9.54
N GLN A 112 -2.70 -6.43 9.88
CA GLN A 112 -4.12 -6.78 9.79
C GLN A 112 -4.50 -7.18 8.36
N VAL A 113 -4.03 -6.43 7.35
CA VAL A 113 -4.31 -6.72 5.93
C VAL A 113 -3.66 -8.03 5.49
N ILE A 114 -2.37 -8.19 5.74
CA ILE A 114 -1.62 -9.37 5.29
C ILE A 114 -2.15 -10.66 5.95
N THR A 115 -2.52 -10.59 7.23
CA THR A 115 -3.03 -11.76 7.98
C THR A 115 -4.54 -11.96 7.86
N ARG A 116 -5.25 -11.09 7.12
CA ARG A 116 -6.67 -11.22 6.90
C ARG A 116 -7.00 -12.55 6.21
N THR A 117 -7.98 -13.27 6.71
CA THR A 117 -8.58 -14.42 6.00
C THR A 117 -9.59 -13.90 4.98
N ASN A 118 -9.37 -14.22 3.72
CA ASN A 118 -10.27 -13.90 2.62
C ASN A 118 -11.60 -14.64 2.83
N SER A 119 -12.70 -13.90 2.90
CA SER A 119 -14.03 -14.45 3.17
C SER A 119 -14.59 -15.32 2.04
N VAL A 120 -14.00 -15.28 0.84
CA VAL A 120 -14.41 -16.06 -0.33
C VAL A 120 -13.59 -17.32 -0.48
N THR A 121 -12.26 -17.24 -0.34
CA THR A 121 -11.35 -18.37 -0.56
C THR A 121 -11.04 -19.14 0.73
N GLY A 122 -11.25 -18.54 1.91
CA GLY A 122 -10.87 -19.09 3.21
C GLY A 122 -9.36 -19.07 3.47
N ARG A 123 -8.55 -18.52 2.56
CA ARG A 123 -7.09 -18.40 2.73
C ARG A 123 -6.69 -17.06 3.33
N PRO A 124 -5.62 -16.98 4.13
CA PRO A 124 -5.05 -15.71 4.52
C PRO A 124 -4.41 -15.00 3.32
N TYR A 125 -4.39 -13.67 3.31
CA TYR A 125 -3.86 -12.91 2.17
C TYR A 125 -2.38 -13.20 1.89
N PHE A 126 -1.56 -13.49 2.89
CA PHE A 126 -0.17 -13.90 2.68
C PHE A 126 -0.02 -15.24 1.93
N ASP A 127 -1.10 -16.04 1.80
CA ASP A 127 -1.12 -17.32 1.07
C ASP A 127 -2.00 -17.25 -0.21
N GLU A 128 -2.47 -16.04 -0.55
CA GLU A 128 -3.26 -15.84 -1.77
C GLU A 128 -2.34 -15.73 -3.00
N LYS A 129 -2.45 -16.69 -3.91
CA LYS A 129 -1.62 -16.75 -5.14
C LYS A 129 -1.82 -15.56 -6.07
N ALA A 130 -3.00 -14.93 -6.03
CA ALA A 130 -3.26 -13.73 -6.81
C ALA A 130 -2.43 -12.53 -6.33
N ILE A 131 -2.08 -12.46 -5.06
CA ILE A 131 -1.28 -11.35 -4.52
C ILE A 131 0.20 -11.60 -4.85
N MET A 132 0.70 -10.90 -5.85
CA MET A 132 2.10 -10.96 -6.27
C MET A 132 3.00 -10.10 -5.39
N ALA A 133 2.55 -8.89 -5.10
CA ALA A 133 3.37 -7.93 -4.40
C ALA A 133 2.54 -7.01 -3.47
N TRP A 134 3.17 -6.63 -2.37
CA TRP A 134 2.75 -5.56 -1.49
C TRP A 134 3.59 -4.31 -1.79
N GLU A 135 2.94 -3.19 -1.94
CA GLU A 135 3.62 -1.92 -2.15
C GLU A 135 3.47 -1.06 -0.88
N THR A 136 4.57 -0.48 -0.40
CA THR A 136 4.56 0.28 0.87
C THR A 136 3.57 1.43 0.86
N GLY A 137 3.23 1.97 -0.28
CA GLY A 137 2.15 2.94 -0.45
C GLY A 137 2.20 3.58 -1.82
N ASN A 138 1.28 4.50 -2.07
CA ASN A 138 1.23 5.26 -3.29
C ASN A 138 1.98 6.58 -3.13
N GLU A 139 3.05 6.75 -3.89
CA GLU A 139 3.77 8.02 -4.01
C GLU A 139 4.29 8.59 -2.67
N LEU A 140 4.84 7.74 -1.82
CA LEU A 140 5.39 8.11 -0.51
C LEU A 140 6.66 8.97 -0.66
N GLU A 141 6.47 10.25 -0.99
CA GLU A 141 7.52 11.19 -1.45
C GLU A 141 8.65 11.39 -0.42
N ASP A 142 8.32 11.38 0.87
CA ASP A 142 9.26 11.65 1.97
C ASP A 142 9.84 10.39 2.61
N THR A 143 9.74 9.25 1.94
CA THR A 143 10.33 7.98 2.40
C THR A 143 11.80 8.14 2.72
N ASN A 144 12.21 7.73 3.92
CA ASN A 144 13.58 7.66 4.37
C ASN A 144 14.03 6.21 4.62
N ALA A 145 15.34 5.99 4.76
CA ALA A 145 15.90 4.65 4.90
C ALA A 145 15.33 3.87 6.09
N ALA A 146 15.20 4.50 7.25
CA ALA A 146 14.70 3.82 8.46
C ALA A 146 13.22 3.40 8.32
N PHE A 147 12.40 4.26 7.70
CA PHE A 147 11.00 3.96 7.40
C PHE A 147 10.89 2.76 6.45
N LEU A 148 11.62 2.79 5.32
CA LEU A 148 11.55 1.73 4.32
C LEU A 148 12.05 0.39 4.87
N GLN A 149 13.22 0.37 5.52
CA GLN A 149 13.79 -0.84 6.11
C GLN A 149 12.82 -1.52 7.08
N GLN A 150 12.24 -0.75 8.01
CA GLN A 150 11.33 -1.32 8.99
C GLN A 150 10.02 -1.78 8.34
N THR A 151 9.48 -1.03 7.39
CA THR A 151 8.24 -1.39 6.67
C THR A 151 8.44 -2.64 5.82
N ALA A 152 9.52 -2.70 5.02
CA ALA A 152 9.80 -3.85 4.16
C ALA A 152 10.07 -5.12 4.98
N ALA A 153 10.88 -5.02 6.03
CA ALA A 153 11.13 -6.13 6.96
C ALA A 153 9.84 -6.60 7.65
N TRP A 154 8.94 -5.66 8.01
CA TRP A 154 7.65 -6.00 8.60
C TRP A 154 6.74 -6.74 7.63
N ILE A 155 6.68 -6.30 6.37
CA ILE A 155 5.92 -7.00 5.32
C ILE A 155 6.48 -8.42 5.13
N LYS A 156 7.80 -8.57 4.96
CA LYS A 156 8.45 -9.88 4.79
C LYS A 156 8.27 -10.80 5.98
N LYS A 157 8.18 -10.27 7.19
CA LYS A 157 7.87 -11.06 8.39
C LYS A 157 6.51 -11.76 8.29
N TRP A 158 5.50 -11.10 7.73
CA TRP A 158 4.15 -11.62 7.64
C TRP A 158 3.85 -12.30 6.30
N ALA A 159 4.52 -11.90 5.23
CA ALA A 159 4.34 -12.39 3.86
C ALA A 159 5.68 -12.73 3.19
N PRO A 160 6.44 -13.73 3.69
CA PRO A 160 7.82 -13.99 3.23
C PRO A 160 7.92 -14.43 1.77
N HIS A 161 6.83 -14.91 1.18
CA HIS A 161 6.80 -15.44 -0.20
C HIS A 161 6.22 -14.46 -1.23
N GLN A 162 5.75 -13.29 -0.79
CA GLN A 162 5.24 -12.26 -1.68
C GLN A 162 6.28 -11.14 -1.84
N LEU A 163 6.27 -10.49 -2.99
CA LEU A 163 7.23 -9.42 -3.29
C LEU A 163 6.89 -8.14 -2.54
N VAL A 164 7.91 -7.32 -2.28
CA VAL A 164 7.77 -5.99 -1.68
C VAL A 164 8.23 -4.93 -2.67
N ILE A 165 7.39 -3.94 -2.90
CA ILE A 165 7.66 -2.79 -3.76
C ILE A 165 7.86 -1.54 -2.91
N ASP A 166 8.92 -0.79 -3.16
CA ASP A 166 9.06 0.57 -2.65
C ASP A 166 8.06 1.50 -3.37
N GLY A 167 7.13 2.05 -2.62
CA GLY A 167 6.08 2.93 -3.13
C GLY A 167 6.48 4.40 -3.24
N THR A 168 7.75 4.70 -3.44
CA THR A 168 8.27 6.07 -3.55
C THR A 168 7.85 6.72 -4.89
N TYR A 169 7.97 8.04 -4.96
CA TYR A 169 7.65 8.89 -6.08
C TYR A 169 8.82 9.81 -6.44
N LYS A 170 8.93 10.18 -7.70
CA LYS A 170 9.92 11.10 -8.31
C LYS A 170 11.36 10.60 -8.39
N LYS A 171 11.78 9.62 -7.62
CA LYS A 171 13.17 9.14 -7.60
C LYS A 171 13.28 7.69 -7.19
N ILE A 172 14.33 7.04 -7.63
CA ILE A 172 14.77 5.75 -7.08
C ILE A 172 15.75 6.04 -5.94
N ASN A 173 15.44 5.55 -4.76
CA ASN A 173 16.29 5.75 -3.58
C ASN A 173 17.38 4.66 -3.52
N ALA A 174 18.64 5.07 -3.37
CA ALA A 174 19.76 4.13 -3.25
C ALA A 174 19.60 3.16 -2.06
N PHE A 175 18.99 3.59 -0.97
CA PHE A 175 18.72 2.71 0.17
C PHE A 175 17.66 1.65 -0.15
N ALA A 176 16.74 1.88 -1.09
CA ALA A 176 15.78 0.88 -1.53
C ALA A 176 16.45 -0.21 -2.40
N LEU A 177 17.38 0.20 -3.27
CA LEU A 177 18.15 -0.73 -4.12
C LEU A 177 19.03 -1.71 -3.32
N ASN A 178 19.40 -1.32 -2.11
CA ASN A 178 20.31 -2.11 -1.26
C ASN A 178 19.58 -2.80 -0.08
N ASP A 179 18.25 -2.66 0.04
CA ASP A 179 17.49 -3.33 1.11
C ASP A 179 17.15 -4.77 0.69
N PRO A 180 17.56 -5.79 1.46
CA PRO A 180 17.31 -7.19 1.11
C PRO A 180 15.84 -7.60 1.17
N ASN A 181 14.97 -6.76 1.74
CA ASN A 181 13.53 -7.00 1.83
C ASN A 181 12.72 -6.28 0.74
N VAL A 182 13.37 -5.46 -0.09
CA VAL A 182 12.75 -4.78 -1.23
C VAL A 182 13.09 -5.55 -2.51
N ASP A 183 12.08 -6.06 -3.19
CA ASP A 183 12.26 -6.83 -4.43
C ASP A 183 12.13 -5.97 -5.68
N ILE A 184 11.35 -4.88 -5.60
CA ILE A 184 11.05 -4.01 -6.74
C ILE A 184 11.11 -2.56 -6.28
N VAL A 185 11.81 -1.73 -7.04
CA VAL A 185 11.75 -0.28 -6.91
C VAL A 185 10.89 0.29 -8.02
N SER A 186 10.14 1.34 -7.73
CA SER A 186 9.28 1.99 -8.71
C SER A 186 9.46 3.50 -8.68
N ASN A 187 9.22 4.12 -9.82
CA ASN A 187 9.07 5.55 -9.95
C ASN A 187 7.80 5.81 -10.80
N HIS A 188 6.96 6.71 -10.36
CA HIS A 188 5.76 7.06 -11.10
C HIS A 188 6.09 8.16 -12.10
N TYR A 189 6.28 7.78 -13.35
CA TYR A 189 6.58 8.71 -14.43
C TYR A 189 5.28 9.34 -14.97
N TYR A 190 5.21 10.67 -14.93
CA TYR A 190 4.09 11.45 -15.48
C TYR A 190 4.51 12.28 -16.68
N THR A 191 3.53 12.68 -17.50
CA THR A 191 3.78 13.51 -18.69
C THR A 191 4.05 14.99 -18.38
N ASN A 192 4.11 15.36 -17.12
CA ASN A 192 4.47 16.70 -16.67
C ASN A 192 6.00 16.89 -16.59
N ALA A 193 6.44 18.17 -16.55
CA ALA A 193 7.86 18.53 -16.58
C ALA A 193 8.70 17.98 -15.40
N ASP A 194 8.03 17.57 -14.30
CA ASP A 194 8.74 17.27 -13.05
C ASP A 194 9.23 15.82 -12.97
N ASN A 195 8.61 14.87 -13.69
CA ASN A 195 8.94 13.45 -13.52
C ASN A 195 8.75 12.59 -14.79
N ASN A 196 8.51 13.17 -15.95
CA ASN A 196 8.29 12.38 -17.15
C ASN A 196 9.27 12.71 -18.27
N HIS A 197 10.54 12.60 -17.95
CA HIS A 197 11.55 12.78 -18.98
C HIS A 197 12.07 11.42 -19.43
N PRO A 198 12.17 11.11 -20.72
CA PRO A 198 12.84 9.89 -21.19
C PRO A 198 14.25 9.70 -20.61
N ASP A 199 14.94 10.80 -20.31
CA ASP A 199 16.24 10.81 -19.70
C ASP A 199 16.19 10.38 -18.22
N GLN A 200 15.10 10.68 -17.49
CA GLN A 200 14.92 10.19 -16.11
C GLN A 200 14.73 8.66 -16.11
N VAL A 201 13.95 8.12 -17.05
CA VAL A 201 13.80 6.65 -17.20
C VAL A 201 15.15 5.99 -17.47
N LYS A 202 15.95 6.55 -18.41
CA LYS A 202 17.30 6.03 -18.68
C LYS A 202 18.20 6.07 -17.46
N LYS A 203 18.16 7.19 -16.72
CA LYS A 203 18.94 7.36 -15.49
C LYS A 203 18.55 6.33 -14.43
N ASP A 204 17.27 6.12 -14.22
CA ASP A 204 16.76 5.17 -13.23
C ASP A 204 17.09 3.71 -13.61
N LEU A 205 17.15 3.38 -14.92
CA LEU A 205 17.54 2.07 -15.40
C LEU A 205 19.05 1.78 -15.29
N THR A 206 19.87 2.79 -15.03
CA THR A 206 21.33 2.68 -14.93
C THR A 206 21.86 2.91 -13.52
N ALA A 207 20.99 3.19 -12.56
CA ALA A 207 21.32 3.36 -11.15
C ALA A 207 21.47 2.00 -10.45
#